data_26e719ac7935fa989ce85ee2563d65b4
#
_entry.id   26e719ac7935fa989ce85ee2563d65b4
#
_cell.length_a   1.000
_cell.length_b   1.000
_cell.length_c   1.000
_cell.angle_alpha   90.00
_cell.angle_beta   90.00
_cell.angle_gamma   90.00
#
_symmetry.space_group_name_H-M   'P 1'
#
loop_
_entity.id
_entity.type
_entity.pdbx_description
1 polymer ?
#
loop_
_entity_poly.entity_id
_entity_poly.type
_entity_poly.pdbx_seq_one_letter_code
_entity_poly.pdbx_strand_id
1 'polypeptide(L)'
;MKTQVKIVLLTLALAAIAMAQETKVYREGDAWIEETTGALPAQHNLKLITNLGSVHIEGGAANNISYVIKKRVYSSSEQEARRAFELIHVSANTEGDTVLLYGQGPKNYRGRSYSADFDIRAPRELELVNAHTGGGNLAVNSIHGRVEAQTGGGKVTLDDIGGVIGASSGGGGVDVGTAGSDVNVETGGGNISLRSANGSVYARSGGGSIHIDSGKQNIILETGGGPIVVSSCGGDLTAKTGGGSISAGSVGGQAILQTGGGNIKLASARGSVRASSGGGGVELYKLLRGARAETGGGLITAEFIGQGSDFTDSRLETAAGDIRVYLPADLPVTVRAAIDMASGQKIRSDFPELQISSEGSGIGPKEAYCQGNLNGGGKLLHIHTSTGNIELLKRTVSVSDRSPK
;
A
#
# COMPACT_ATOMS: atom_id res chain seq x y z
N MET A 1 56.27 -60.76 25.69
CA MET A 1 55.39 -59.78 26.32
C MET A 1 54.71 -59.01 25.21
N LYS A 2 53.43 -59.31 24.89
CA LYS A 2 52.65 -58.62 23.87
C LYS A 2 51.59 -57.79 24.61
N THR A 3 51.76 -56.47 24.60
CA THR A 3 50.85 -55.51 25.22
C THR A 3 49.67 -55.30 24.26
N GLN A 4 48.47 -55.71 24.64
CA GLN A 4 47.21 -55.42 23.94
C GLN A 4 46.71 -54.04 24.35
N VAL A 5 46.65 -53.12 23.37
CA VAL A 5 45.97 -51.82 23.52
C VAL A 5 44.47 -52.02 23.22
N LYS A 6 43.63 -51.86 24.23
CA LYS A 6 42.18 -51.83 24.10
C LYS A 6 41.77 -50.43 23.66
N ILE A 7 41.34 -50.26 22.43
CA ILE A 7 40.67 -49.05 21.94
C ILE A 7 39.23 -49.10 22.43
N VAL A 8 38.86 -48.19 23.35
CA VAL A 8 37.48 -47.96 23.78
C VAL A 8 36.89 -46.94 22.77
N LEU A 9 36.07 -47.41 21.87
CA LEU A 9 35.25 -46.56 21.05
C LEU A 9 34.10 -45.98 21.91
N LEU A 10 34.22 -44.69 22.26
CA LEU A 10 33.16 -43.91 22.90
C LEU A 10 32.17 -43.48 21.80
N THR A 11 31.10 -44.22 21.58
CA THR A 11 29.97 -43.79 20.75
C THR A 11 29.21 -42.69 21.47
N LEU A 12 29.43 -41.45 21.04
CA LEU A 12 28.58 -40.33 21.46
C LEU A 12 27.18 -40.53 20.80
N ALA A 13 26.24 -41.06 21.56
CA ALA A 13 24.85 -41.02 21.17
C ALA A 13 24.36 -39.58 21.30
N LEU A 14 24.19 -38.89 20.15
CA LEU A 14 23.42 -37.65 20.08
C LEU A 14 21.96 -38.02 20.42
N ALA A 15 21.56 -37.82 21.67
CA ALA A 15 20.17 -37.87 22.05
C ALA A 15 19.47 -36.66 21.40
N ALA A 16 18.80 -36.87 20.28
CA ALA A 16 17.80 -35.93 19.81
C ALA A 16 16.74 -35.82 20.91
N ILE A 17 16.70 -34.71 21.61
CA ILE A 17 15.63 -34.38 22.55
C ILE A 17 14.40 -34.14 21.68
N ALA A 18 13.63 -35.20 21.41
CA ALA A 18 12.27 -35.07 20.92
C ALA A 18 11.47 -34.39 22.02
N MET A 19 11.22 -33.09 21.88
CA MET A 19 10.32 -32.38 22.78
C MET A 19 8.94 -33.03 22.64
N ALA A 20 8.43 -33.58 23.76
CA ALA A 20 7.18 -34.34 23.74
C ALA A 20 6.03 -33.43 23.30
N GLN A 21 5.32 -33.86 22.28
CA GLN A 21 4.05 -33.27 21.86
C GLN A 21 2.99 -33.61 22.92
N GLU A 22 2.38 -32.58 23.52
CA GLU A 22 1.31 -32.76 24.52
C GLU A 22 -0.04 -32.42 23.88
N THR A 23 -1.04 -33.28 24.09
CA THR A 23 -2.39 -33.06 23.58
C THR A 23 -3.40 -33.08 24.72
N LYS A 24 -4.25 -32.03 24.79
CA LYS A 24 -5.33 -31.92 25.78
C LYS A 24 -6.66 -31.74 25.06
N VAL A 25 -7.72 -32.37 25.60
CA VAL A 25 -9.08 -32.16 25.11
C VAL A 25 -9.92 -31.57 26.23
N TYR A 26 -10.59 -30.47 25.94
CA TYR A 26 -11.46 -29.80 26.90
C TYR A 26 -12.63 -29.11 26.18
N ARG A 27 -13.61 -28.65 26.94
CA ARG A 27 -14.75 -27.91 26.41
C ARG A 27 -14.65 -26.42 26.72
N GLU A 28 -14.91 -25.58 25.69
CA GLU A 28 -14.97 -24.13 25.80
C GLU A 28 -16.28 -23.62 25.19
N GLY A 29 -17.24 -23.25 26.05
CA GLY A 29 -18.62 -22.91 25.61
C GLY A 29 -19.30 -24.08 24.92
N ASP A 30 -19.72 -23.87 23.67
CA ASP A 30 -20.40 -24.89 22.86
C ASP A 30 -19.45 -25.74 22.01
N ALA A 31 -18.16 -25.46 22.07
CA ALA A 31 -17.15 -26.18 21.30
C ALA A 31 -16.27 -27.10 22.15
N TRP A 32 -15.85 -28.19 21.58
CA TRP A 32 -14.76 -29.03 22.06
C TRP A 32 -13.47 -28.59 21.41
N ILE A 33 -12.41 -28.50 22.21
CA ILE A 33 -11.07 -28.07 21.78
C ILE A 33 -10.10 -29.25 21.96
N GLU A 34 -9.35 -29.56 20.92
CA GLU A 34 -8.15 -30.39 21.02
C GLU A 34 -6.94 -29.45 20.84
N GLU A 35 -6.22 -29.22 21.91
CA GLU A 35 -5.03 -28.38 21.96
C GLU A 35 -3.79 -29.27 21.92
N THR A 36 -2.96 -29.05 20.90
CA THR A 36 -1.69 -29.74 20.74
C THR A 36 -0.57 -28.73 20.86
N THR A 37 0.34 -28.96 21.81
CA THR A 37 1.54 -28.15 22.00
C THR A 37 2.78 -28.95 21.62
N GLY A 38 3.75 -28.30 21.03
CA GLY A 38 5.02 -28.90 20.68
C GLY A 38 6.10 -27.87 20.35
N ALA A 39 7.31 -28.37 20.15
CA ALA A 39 8.41 -27.55 19.70
C ALA A 39 9.33 -28.35 18.78
N LEU A 40 9.93 -27.67 17.81
CA LEU A 40 10.95 -28.19 16.89
C LEU A 40 12.19 -27.34 16.97
N PRO A 41 13.39 -27.91 16.75
CA PRO A 41 14.60 -27.12 16.60
C PRO A 41 14.42 -26.07 15.50
N ALA A 42 14.85 -24.84 15.75
CA ALA A 42 14.77 -23.79 14.72
C ALA A 42 15.61 -24.17 13.51
N GLN A 43 15.09 -23.84 12.36
CA GLN A 43 15.77 -23.90 11.05
C GLN A 43 15.81 -22.50 10.45
N HIS A 44 16.39 -22.33 9.27
CA HIS A 44 16.42 -21.05 8.58
C HIS A 44 15.03 -20.57 8.12
N ASN A 45 14.15 -21.52 7.80
CA ASN A 45 12.86 -21.24 7.19
C ASN A 45 11.71 -21.84 8.00
N LEU A 46 10.58 -21.14 7.98
CA LEU A 46 9.29 -21.61 8.49
C LEU A 46 8.26 -21.61 7.36
N LYS A 47 7.66 -22.77 7.09
CA LYS A 47 6.56 -22.91 6.15
C LYS A 47 5.33 -23.45 6.86
N LEU A 48 4.22 -22.72 6.74
CA LEU A 48 2.92 -23.15 7.26
C LEU A 48 1.89 -23.15 6.13
N ILE A 49 1.26 -24.31 5.92
CA ILE A 49 0.17 -24.46 4.94
C ILE A 49 -1.03 -25.05 5.66
N THR A 50 -2.15 -24.35 5.63
CA THR A 50 -3.41 -24.87 6.16
C THR A 50 -4.60 -24.45 5.29
N ASN A 51 -5.64 -25.28 5.24
CA ASN A 51 -6.94 -24.87 4.73
C ASN A 51 -7.93 -24.53 5.85
N LEU A 52 -7.44 -24.49 7.10
CA LEU A 52 -8.23 -24.37 8.33
C LEU A 52 -7.76 -23.18 9.14
N GLY A 53 -8.71 -22.44 9.75
CA GLY A 53 -8.49 -21.51 10.83
C GLY A 53 -7.50 -20.38 10.56
N SER A 54 -7.16 -19.71 11.63
CA SER A 54 -6.24 -18.56 11.62
C SER A 54 -4.81 -18.98 11.96
N VAL A 55 -3.86 -18.17 11.52
CA VAL A 55 -2.42 -18.37 11.74
C VAL A 55 -1.86 -17.12 12.40
N HIS A 56 -1.17 -17.30 13.51
CA HIS A 56 -0.42 -16.26 14.19
C HIS A 56 1.03 -16.71 14.36
N ILE A 57 1.98 -15.91 13.89
CA ILE A 57 3.41 -16.16 13.99
C ILE A 57 4.06 -14.95 14.66
N GLU A 58 4.70 -15.18 15.79
CA GLU A 58 5.41 -14.16 16.56
C GLU A 58 6.89 -14.47 16.62
N GLY A 59 7.72 -13.56 16.09
CA GLY A 59 9.17 -13.63 16.17
C GLY A 59 9.69 -13.11 17.51
N GLY A 60 10.69 -13.80 18.07
CA GLY A 60 11.28 -13.42 19.35
C GLY A 60 12.71 -13.93 19.55
N ALA A 61 13.20 -13.87 20.79
CA ALA A 61 14.52 -14.37 21.19
C ALA A 61 14.55 -15.90 21.38
N ALA A 62 13.64 -16.64 20.77
CA ALA A 62 13.57 -18.11 20.87
C ALA A 62 14.68 -18.77 20.05
N ASN A 63 15.18 -19.92 20.53
CA ASN A 63 16.12 -20.76 19.78
C ASN A 63 15.44 -21.99 19.14
N ASN A 64 14.12 -22.07 19.25
CA ASN A 64 13.29 -23.13 18.69
C ASN A 64 12.01 -22.54 18.12
N ILE A 65 11.29 -23.34 17.36
CA ILE A 65 9.95 -23.01 16.89
C ILE A 65 8.97 -23.79 17.76
N SER A 66 8.24 -23.09 18.64
CA SER A 66 7.18 -23.66 19.46
C SER A 66 5.82 -23.35 18.85
N TYR A 67 4.90 -24.28 18.97
CA TYR A 67 3.57 -24.12 18.41
C TYR A 67 2.48 -24.62 19.36
N VAL A 68 1.35 -23.95 19.30
CA VAL A 68 0.07 -24.36 19.88
C VAL A 68 -0.95 -24.45 18.76
N ILE A 69 -1.50 -25.62 18.55
CA ILE A 69 -2.51 -25.85 17.53
C ILE A 69 -3.82 -26.21 18.22
N LYS A 70 -4.85 -25.40 17.98
CA LYS A 70 -6.18 -25.57 18.58
C LYS A 70 -7.17 -26.00 17.51
N LYS A 71 -7.50 -27.29 17.49
CA LYS A 71 -8.63 -27.79 16.70
C LYS A 71 -9.92 -27.53 17.46
N ARG A 72 -10.88 -26.93 16.81
CA ARG A 72 -12.19 -26.58 17.37
C ARG A 72 -13.30 -27.33 16.62
N VAL A 73 -14.18 -27.99 17.35
CA VAL A 73 -15.33 -28.69 16.80
C VAL A 73 -16.59 -28.42 17.65
N TYR A 74 -17.66 -28.03 16.99
CA TYR A 74 -18.94 -27.83 17.64
C TYR A 74 -19.71 -29.19 17.68
N SER A 75 -19.87 -29.78 18.86
CA SER A 75 -20.56 -31.04 19.07
C SER A 75 -21.20 -31.08 20.46
N SER A 76 -22.34 -31.77 20.57
CA SER A 76 -23.03 -32.02 21.82
C SER A 76 -22.33 -33.06 22.71
N SER A 77 -21.51 -33.94 22.13
CA SER A 77 -20.81 -34.99 22.86
C SER A 77 -19.31 -35.01 22.61
N GLU A 78 -18.52 -35.32 23.65
CA GLU A 78 -17.07 -35.49 23.55
C GLU A 78 -16.68 -36.60 22.57
N GLN A 79 -17.42 -37.72 22.58
CA GLN A 79 -17.12 -38.84 21.69
C GLN A 79 -17.23 -38.48 20.21
N GLU A 80 -18.25 -37.71 19.84
CA GLU A 80 -18.40 -37.20 18.49
C GLU A 80 -17.32 -36.17 18.14
N ALA A 81 -16.96 -35.30 19.08
CA ALA A 81 -15.88 -34.32 18.88
C ALA A 81 -14.53 -35.02 18.63
N ARG A 82 -14.21 -36.06 19.40
CA ARG A 82 -12.98 -36.84 19.21
C ARG A 82 -12.91 -37.50 17.83
N ARG A 83 -14.03 -38.08 17.34
CA ARG A 83 -14.10 -38.61 15.97
C ARG A 83 -13.90 -37.51 14.90
N ALA A 84 -14.40 -36.30 15.16
CA ALA A 84 -14.22 -35.17 14.24
C ALA A 84 -12.78 -34.65 14.25
N PHE A 85 -12.10 -34.67 15.41
CA PHE A 85 -10.67 -34.30 15.49
C PHE A 85 -9.77 -35.22 14.68
N GLU A 86 -10.07 -36.51 14.60
CA GLU A 86 -9.35 -37.50 13.78
C GLU A 86 -9.39 -37.17 12.28
N LEU A 87 -10.43 -36.46 11.83
CA LEU A 87 -10.57 -36.02 10.44
C LEU A 87 -9.75 -34.75 10.12
N ILE A 88 -9.23 -34.08 11.15
CA ILE A 88 -8.40 -32.88 11.00
C ILE A 88 -6.94 -33.29 11.15
N HIS A 89 -6.25 -33.41 10.03
CA HIS A 89 -4.85 -33.79 10.00
C HIS A 89 -3.96 -32.57 10.24
N VAL A 90 -3.12 -32.67 11.26
CA VAL A 90 -2.11 -31.66 11.57
C VAL A 90 -0.77 -32.36 11.71
N SER A 91 0.27 -31.80 11.12
CA SER A 91 1.65 -32.28 11.28
C SER A 91 2.63 -31.13 11.46
N ALA A 92 3.68 -31.40 12.22
CA ALA A 92 4.80 -30.49 12.40
C ALA A 92 6.09 -31.31 12.31
N ASN A 93 6.93 -31.01 11.32
CA ASN A 93 8.16 -31.75 11.03
C ASN A 93 9.25 -30.80 10.52
N THR A 94 10.45 -31.32 10.41
CA THR A 94 11.59 -30.60 9.82
C THR A 94 11.97 -31.28 8.52
N GLU A 95 12.10 -30.53 7.45
CA GLU A 95 12.51 -30.97 6.11
C GLU A 95 13.69 -30.10 5.65
N GLY A 96 14.91 -30.66 5.71
CA GLY A 96 16.12 -29.92 5.39
C GLY A 96 16.33 -28.72 6.32
N ASP A 97 16.33 -27.53 5.77
CA ASP A 97 16.50 -26.24 6.45
C ASP A 97 15.16 -25.55 6.82
N THR A 98 14.05 -26.27 6.69
CA THR A 98 12.71 -25.72 6.84
C THR A 98 11.92 -26.48 7.91
N VAL A 99 11.30 -25.75 8.84
CA VAL A 99 10.23 -26.30 9.68
C VAL A 99 8.94 -26.17 8.93
N LEU A 100 8.26 -27.31 8.73
CA LEU A 100 6.97 -27.42 8.03
C LEU A 100 5.86 -27.71 9.02
N LEU A 101 4.86 -26.80 9.09
CA LEU A 101 3.58 -27.03 9.74
C LEU A 101 2.50 -27.18 8.68
N TYR A 102 1.71 -28.22 8.83
CA TYR A 102 0.65 -28.51 7.87
C TYR A 102 -0.67 -28.77 8.58
N GLY A 103 -1.77 -28.23 8.05
CA GLY A 103 -3.12 -28.46 8.57
C GLY A 103 -4.13 -28.68 7.46
N GLN A 104 -4.83 -29.82 7.48
CA GLN A 104 -5.84 -30.14 6.50
C GLN A 104 -7.10 -30.70 7.15
N GLY A 105 -8.24 -30.09 6.86
CA GLY A 105 -9.55 -30.61 7.20
C GLY A 105 -10.21 -31.37 6.06
N PRO A 106 -11.30 -32.08 6.36
CA PRO A 106 -12.04 -32.87 5.38
C PRO A 106 -12.68 -31.98 4.30
N LYS A 107 -12.53 -32.33 3.02
CA LYS A 107 -13.02 -31.57 1.87
C LYS A 107 -14.54 -31.43 1.77
N ASN A 108 -15.33 -32.37 2.36
CA ASN A 108 -16.78 -32.47 2.16
C ASN A 108 -17.54 -32.70 3.46
N TYR A 109 -17.20 -32.02 4.54
CA TYR A 109 -17.91 -32.18 5.80
C TYR A 109 -19.15 -31.29 5.83
N ARG A 110 -20.30 -31.87 5.43
CA ARG A 110 -21.59 -31.19 5.52
C ARG A 110 -22.10 -31.21 6.98
N GLY A 111 -22.30 -30.02 7.54
CA GLY A 111 -23.14 -29.82 8.72
C GLY A 111 -22.47 -29.55 10.06
N ARG A 112 -21.14 -29.43 10.15
CA ARG A 112 -20.46 -29.04 11.40
C ARG A 112 -19.32 -28.06 11.10
N SER A 113 -19.27 -26.95 11.86
CA SER A 113 -18.18 -26.02 11.80
C SER A 113 -16.98 -26.59 12.55
N TYR A 114 -15.82 -26.61 11.91
CA TYR A 114 -14.54 -26.95 12.51
C TYR A 114 -13.48 -25.94 12.08
N SER A 115 -12.50 -25.73 12.92
CA SER A 115 -11.32 -24.92 12.60
C SER A 115 -10.08 -25.55 13.24
N ALA A 116 -8.90 -25.13 12.76
CA ALA A 116 -7.65 -25.37 13.47
C ALA A 116 -6.83 -24.08 13.41
N ASP A 117 -6.66 -23.46 14.56
CA ASP A 117 -5.90 -22.22 14.69
C ASP A 117 -4.47 -22.54 15.11
N PHE A 118 -3.50 -21.85 14.52
CA PHE A 118 -2.07 -22.05 14.72
C PHE A 118 -1.47 -20.82 15.40
N ASP A 119 -0.91 -20.99 16.59
CA ASP A 119 -0.14 -19.97 17.31
C ASP A 119 1.32 -20.44 17.42
N ILE A 120 2.23 -19.68 16.80
CA ILE A 120 3.61 -20.08 16.61
C ILE A 120 4.52 -19.00 17.15
N ARG A 121 5.50 -19.41 17.96
CA ARG A 121 6.61 -18.58 18.37
C ARG A 121 7.89 -19.09 17.71
N ALA A 122 8.59 -18.20 17.03
CA ALA A 122 9.76 -18.54 16.23
C ALA A 122 10.92 -17.58 16.53
N PRO A 123 12.16 -17.94 16.16
CA PRO A 123 13.25 -16.98 16.16
C PRO A 123 12.95 -15.80 15.24
N ARG A 124 13.31 -14.60 15.66
CA ARG A 124 13.21 -13.39 14.86
C ARG A 124 14.10 -13.44 13.61
N GLU A 125 15.20 -14.18 13.68
CA GLU A 125 16.24 -14.29 12.65
C GLU A 125 15.93 -15.29 11.55
N LEU A 126 14.67 -15.76 11.41
CA LEU A 126 14.29 -16.59 10.28
C LEU A 126 14.56 -15.85 8.96
N GLU A 127 15.11 -16.57 7.98
CA GLU A 127 15.37 -16.02 6.64
C GLU A 127 14.09 -15.89 5.81
N LEU A 128 13.19 -16.89 5.97
CA LEU A 128 11.91 -16.91 5.27
C LEU A 128 10.80 -17.45 6.18
N VAL A 129 9.69 -16.71 6.21
CA VAL A 129 8.39 -17.22 6.69
C VAL A 129 7.43 -17.26 5.52
N ASN A 130 6.94 -18.47 5.19
CA ASN A 130 5.92 -18.69 4.17
C ASN A 130 4.66 -19.26 4.84
N ALA A 131 3.62 -18.43 4.99
CA ALA A 131 2.39 -18.78 5.67
C ALA A 131 1.19 -18.70 4.73
N HIS A 132 0.46 -19.79 4.60
CA HIS A 132 -0.73 -19.88 3.76
C HIS A 132 -1.92 -20.46 4.55
N THR A 133 -3.08 -19.77 4.50
CA THR A 133 -4.34 -20.29 5.04
C THR A 133 -5.47 -20.19 4.01
N GLY A 134 -6.38 -21.17 4.04
CA GLY A 134 -7.50 -21.21 3.10
C GLY A 134 -8.52 -20.09 3.29
N GLY A 135 -8.72 -19.59 4.53
CA GLY A 135 -9.76 -18.57 4.77
C GLY A 135 -9.66 -17.82 6.09
N GLY A 136 -8.81 -18.28 7.01
CA GLY A 136 -8.61 -17.63 8.31
C GLY A 136 -7.77 -16.34 8.22
N ASN A 137 -7.72 -15.63 9.32
CA ASN A 137 -6.80 -14.48 9.44
C ASN A 137 -5.36 -14.98 9.55
N LEU A 138 -4.44 -14.17 9.05
CA LEU A 138 -3.02 -14.45 9.10
C LEU A 138 -2.29 -13.25 9.70
N ALA A 139 -1.56 -13.48 10.79
CA ALA A 139 -0.75 -12.46 11.43
C ALA A 139 0.70 -12.95 11.54
N VAL A 140 1.67 -12.10 11.15
CA VAL A 140 3.10 -12.35 11.31
C VAL A 140 3.76 -11.09 11.84
N ASN A 141 4.46 -11.21 12.97
CA ASN A 141 5.09 -10.09 13.61
C ASN A 141 6.55 -10.38 13.92
N SER A 142 7.38 -9.33 13.93
CA SER A 142 8.75 -9.34 14.44
C SER A 142 9.65 -10.38 13.76
N ILE A 143 9.68 -10.41 12.44
CA ILE A 143 10.56 -11.27 11.62
C ILE A 143 11.56 -10.40 10.84
N HIS A 144 12.86 -10.69 10.94
CA HIS A 144 13.90 -9.96 10.22
C HIS A 144 14.03 -10.36 8.75
N GLY A 145 13.71 -11.61 8.40
CA GLY A 145 13.77 -12.11 7.04
C GLY A 145 12.54 -11.76 6.20
N ARG A 146 12.45 -12.44 5.06
CA ARG A 146 11.35 -12.31 4.10
C ARG A 146 10.07 -12.95 4.64
N VAL A 147 8.93 -12.33 4.41
CA VAL A 147 7.61 -12.87 4.76
C VAL A 147 6.72 -12.97 3.51
N GLU A 148 6.23 -14.17 3.25
CA GLU A 148 5.20 -14.45 2.26
C GLU A 148 3.93 -14.91 2.99
N ALA A 149 2.88 -14.10 2.93
CA ALA A 149 1.64 -14.31 3.68
C ALA A 149 0.42 -14.35 2.75
N GLN A 150 -0.29 -15.48 2.71
CA GLN A 150 -1.43 -15.63 1.82
C GLN A 150 -2.65 -16.21 2.52
N THR A 151 -3.82 -15.58 2.31
CA THR A 151 -5.11 -16.11 2.77
C THR A 151 -6.16 -16.06 1.67
N GLY A 152 -7.06 -17.06 1.66
CA GLY A 152 -8.16 -17.08 0.70
C GLY A 152 -9.24 -16.02 0.96
N GLY A 153 -9.45 -15.60 2.22
CA GLY A 153 -10.52 -14.65 2.54
C GLY A 153 -10.34 -13.82 3.80
N GLY A 154 -9.47 -14.23 4.70
CA GLY A 154 -9.21 -13.55 5.96
C GLY A 154 -8.39 -12.27 5.83
N LYS A 155 -8.22 -11.59 6.93
CA LYS A 155 -7.33 -10.43 7.03
C LYS A 155 -5.88 -10.89 7.16
N VAL A 156 -4.96 -10.19 6.47
CA VAL A 156 -3.51 -10.32 6.69
C VAL A 156 -3.01 -9.13 7.51
N THR A 157 -2.25 -9.41 8.57
CA THR A 157 -1.62 -8.38 9.41
C THR A 157 -0.15 -8.70 9.56
N LEU A 158 0.71 -7.77 9.17
CA LEU A 158 2.16 -7.90 9.24
C LEU A 158 2.74 -6.69 9.97
N ASP A 159 3.58 -6.88 10.97
CA ASP A 159 4.24 -5.75 11.63
C ASP A 159 5.69 -6.12 12.01
N ASP A 160 6.57 -5.12 12.01
CA ASP A 160 7.99 -5.25 12.36
C ASP A 160 8.70 -6.34 11.52
N ILE A 161 8.58 -6.21 10.19
CA ILE A 161 9.23 -7.12 9.24
C ILE A 161 10.46 -6.44 8.65
N GLY A 162 11.63 -7.04 8.85
CA GLY A 162 12.90 -6.47 8.38
C GLY A 162 13.15 -6.69 6.88
N GLY A 163 12.74 -7.83 6.34
CA GLY A 163 12.93 -8.22 4.95
C GLY A 163 11.79 -7.80 4.02
N VAL A 164 11.79 -8.40 2.83
CA VAL A 164 10.77 -8.17 1.80
C VAL A 164 9.44 -8.78 2.23
N ILE A 165 8.35 -8.07 2.01
CA ILE A 165 6.98 -8.51 2.27
C ILE A 165 6.28 -8.83 0.95
N GLY A 166 5.77 -10.07 0.84
CA GLY A 166 4.75 -10.48 -0.11
C GLY A 166 3.48 -10.87 0.63
N ALA A 167 2.35 -10.17 0.39
CA ALA A 167 1.11 -10.49 1.08
C ALA A 167 -0.09 -10.48 0.15
N SER A 168 -0.99 -11.48 0.29
CA SER A 168 -2.21 -11.49 -0.50
C SER A 168 -3.42 -12.01 0.29
N SER A 169 -4.59 -11.42 0.00
CA SER A 169 -5.87 -11.89 0.48
C SER A 169 -6.90 -11.95 -0.65
N GLY A 170 -7.70 -13.02 -0.70
CA GLY A 170 -8.78 -13.10 -1.69
C GLY A 170 -9.88 -12.05 -1.50
N GLY A 171 -10.22 -11.74 -0.25
CA GLY A 171 -11.31 -10.78 0.05
C GLY A 171 -11.07 -9.88 1.26
N GLY A 172 -10.25 -10.31 2.21
CA GLY A 172 -9.93 -9.57 3.42
C GLY A 172 -8.96 -8.41 3.18
N GLY A 173 -8.82 -7.54 4.16
CA GLY A 173 -7.85 -6.45 4.14
C GLY A 173 -6.42 -6.93 4.37
N VAL A 174 -5.45 -6.08 4.01
CA VAL A 174 -4.03 -6.28 4.30
C VAL A 174 -3.51 -5.08 5.08
N ASP A 175 -3.08 -5.31 6.32
CA ASP A 175 -2.49 -4.28 7.17
C ASP A 175 -1.01 -4.57 7.36
N VAL A 176 -0.17 -3.61 7.00
CA VAL A 176 1.26 -3.64 7.21
C VAL A 176 1.65 -2.51 8.15
N GLY A 177 2.30 -2.83 9.27
CA GLY A 177 2.86 -1.84 10.18
C GLY A 177 4.17 -1.28 9.64
N THR A 178 5.28 -1.77 10.12
CA THR A 178 6.62 -1.36 9.68
C THR A 178 7.28 -2.43 8.80
N ALA A 179 7.80 -1.98 7.67
CA ALA A 179 8.56 -2.82 6.74
C ALA A 179 9.97 -2.25 6.53
N GLY A 180 10.98 -3.09 6.75
CA GLY A 180 12.38 -2.72 6.57
C GLY A 180 12.85 -2.71 5.11
N SER A 181 12.09 -3.30 4.20
CA SER A 181 12.43 -3.47 2.79
C SER A 181 11.21 -3.22 1.88
N ASP A 182 11.22 -3.81 0.69
CA ASP A 182 10.14 -3.72 -0.31
C ASP A 182 8.86 -4.40 0.15
N VAL A 183 7.73 -3.83 -0.24
CA VAL A 183 6.37 -4.32 0.09
C VAL A 183 5.59 -4.55 -1.19
N ASN A 184 5.11 -5.78 -1.38
CA ASN A 184 4.19 -6.16 -2.44
C ASN A 184 2.92 -6.75 -1.83
N VAL A 185 1.79 -6.03 -1.92
CA VAL A 185 0.54 -6.44 -1.28
C VAL A 185 -0.64 -6.36 -2.23
N GLU A 186 -1.45 -7.42 -2.23
CA GLU A 186 -2.61 -7.51 -3.10
C GLU A 186 -3.85 -8.03 -2.34
N THR A 187 -5.02 -7.49 -2.69
CA THR A 187 -6.31 -8.02 -2.21
C THR A 187 -7.38 -7.96 -3.29
N GLY A 188 -8.26 -8.96 -3.30
CA GLY A 188 -9.38 -8.99 -4.24
C GLY A 188 -10.41 -7.88 -4.01
N GLY A 189 -10.64 -7.46 -2.76
CA GLY A 189 -11.66 -6.45 -2.46
C GLY A 189 -11.46 -5.67 -1.18
N GLY A 190 -10.57 -6.13 -0.31
CA GLY A 190 -10.31 -5.51 1.00
C GLY A 190 -9.54 -4.20 0.92
N ASN A 191 -9.46 -3.52 2.03
CA ASN A 191 -8.62 -2.34 2.17
C ASN A 191 -7.16 -2.73 2.39
N ILE A 192 -6.24 -1.88 1.96
CA ILE A 192 -4.81 -2.00 2.25
C ILE A 192 -4.39 -0.80 3.09
N SER A 193 -3.69 -1.07 4.19
CA SER A 193 -3.05 -0.02 4.98
C SER A 193 -1.58 -0.35 5.22
N LEU A 194 -0.71 0.66 5.11
CA LEU A 194 0.72 0.56 5.38
C LEU A 194 1.16 1.78 6.18
N ARG A 195 1.75 1.56 7.35
CA ARG A 195 2.31 2.64 8.19
C ARG A 195 3.63 3.16 7.63
N SER A 196 4.61 2.29 7.46
CA SER A 196 5.90 2.72 6.89
C SER A 196 6.63 1.61 6.16
N ALA A 197 7.30 1.98 5.05
CA ALA A 197 8.23 1.11 4.33
C ALA A 197 9.55 1.83 4.04
N ASN A 198 10.67 1.13 4.23
CA ASN A 198 11.98 1.64 3.85
C ASN A 198 12.30 1.40 2.37
N GLY A 199 11.71 0.37 1.76
CA GLY A 199 11.84 0.03 0.34
C GLY A 199 10.70 0.61 -0.52
N SER A 200 10.59 0.08 -1.74
CA SER A 200 9.52 0.41 -2.67
C SER A 200 8.22 -0.29 -2.28
N VAL A 201 7.09 0.34 -2.58
CA VAL A 201 5.76 -0.18 -2.25
C VAL A 201 4.96 -0.40 -3.52
N TYR A 202 4.47 -1.62 -3.70
CA TYR A 202 3.43 -1.95 -4.65
C TYR A 202 2.19 -2.44 -3.88
N ALA A 203 1.04 -1.77 -4.08
CA ALA A 203 -0.19 -2.17 -3.43
C ALA A 203 -1.37 -2.14 -4.41
N ARG A 204 -2.12 -3.25 -4.46
CA ARG A 204 -3.28 -3.38 -5.36
C ARG A 204 -4.50 -3.93 -4.64
N SER A 205 -5.64 -3.26 -4.84
CA SER A 205 -6.96 -3.73 -4.38
C SER A 205 -7.95 -3.79 -5.54
N GLY A 206 -8.80 -4.81 -5.59
CA GLY A 206 -9.88 -4.86 -6.58
C GLY A 206 -10.94 -3.78 -6.39
N GLY A 207 -11.19 -3.34 -5.14
CA GLY A 207 -12.25 -2.35 -4.87
C GLY A 207 -12.06 -1.52 -3.60
N GLY A 208 -11.25 -1.97 -2.66
CA GLY A 208 -11.03 -1.32 -1.37
C GLY A 208 -10.17 -0.06 -1.43
N SER A 209 -10.13 0.66 -0.34
CA SER A 209 -9.25 1.81 -0.16
C SER A 209 -7.79 1.40 0.03
N ILE A 210 -6.86 2.28 -0.38
CA ILE A 210 -5.43 2.12 -0.11
C ILE A 210 -4.95 3.33 0.69
N HIS A 211 -4.36 3.08 1.85
CA HIS A 211 -3.83 4.09 2.75
C HIS A 211 -2.37 3.82 3.07
N ILE A 212 -1.48 4.74 2.74
CA ILE A 212 -0.04 4.67 3.01
C ILE A 212 0.38 5.91 3.80
N ASP A 213 0.90 5.72 5.02
CA ASP A 213 1.39 6.86 5.79
C ASP A 213 2.77 7.31 5.27
N SER A 214 3.72 6.38 5.08
CA SER A 214 5.07 6.74 4.64
C SER A 214 5.75 5.63 3.84
N GLY A 215 6.34 6.00 2.69
CA GLY A 215 7.28 5.16 1.96
C GLY A 215 8.52 5.98 1.59
N LYS A 216 9.71 5.42 1.85
CA LYS A 216 10.97 6.15 1.59
C LYS A 216 11.39 6.13 0.13
N GLN A 217 10.94 5.15 -0.64
CA GLN A 217 11.25 4.99 -2.05
C GLN A 217 10.00 5.17 -2.93
N ASN A 218 9.97 4.51 -4.08
CA ASN A 218 8.87 4.62 -5.03
C ASN A 218 7.61 3.90 -4.53
N ILE A 219 6.45 4.48 -4.82
CA ILE A 219 5.14 3.94 -4.42
C ILE A 219 4.26 3.81 -5.66
N ILE A 220 3.72 2.61 -5.87
CA ILE A 220 2.76 2.31 -6.94
C ILE A 220 1.50 1.73 -6.33
N LEU A 221 0.37 2.41 -6.53
CA LEU A 221 -0.92 2.06 -5.94
C LEU A 221 -2.00 1.96 -7.01
N GLU A 222 -2.76 0.87 -6.97
CA GLU A 222 -3.88 0.66 -7.89
C GLU A 222 -5.11 0.12 -7.16
N THR A 223 -6.27 0.73 -7.39
CA THR A 223 -7.54 0.19 -6.90
C THR A 223 -8.64 0.35 -7.95
N GLY A 224 -9.58 -0.61 -7.98
CA GLY A 224 -10.70 -0.55 -8.91
C GLY A 224 -11.70 0.56 -8.60
N GLY A 225 -11.89 0.94 -7.33
CA GLY A 225 -12.94 1.92 -6.97
C GLY A 225 -12.70 2.74 -5.72
N GLY A 226 -11.92 2.26 -4.79
CA GLY A 226 -11.68 2.91 -3.50
C GLY A 226 -10.83 4.19 -3.59
N PRO A 227 -10.84 5.02 -2.56
CA PRO A 227 -9.93 6.15 -2.46
C PRO A 227 -8.49 5.70 -2.19
N ILE A 228 -7.53 6.52 -2.64
CA ILE A 228 -6.11 6.36 -2.35
C ILE A 228 -5.64 7.55 -1.53
N VAL A 229 -4.98 7.27 -0.41
CA VAL A 229 -4.39 8.28 0.47
C VAL A 229 -2.91 7.93 0.69
N VAL A 230 -2.03 8.88 0.42
CA VAL A 230 -0.59 8.77 0.69
C VAL A 230 -0.15 10.00 1.46
N SER A 231 0.36 9.86 2.67
CA SER A 231 0.82 11.02 3.44
C SER A 231 2.21 11.47 3.03
N SER A 232 3.13 10.53 2.73
CA SER A 232 4.50 10.85 2.32
C SER A 232 5.09 9.78 1.40
N CYS A 233 5.71 10.21 0.30
CA CYS A 233 6.49 9.39 -0.62
C CYS A 233 7.86 10.04 -0.84
N GLY A 234 8.94 9.32 -0.52
CA GLY A 234 10.31 9.84 -0.69
C GLY A 234 10.79 9.83 -2.14
N GLY A 235 10.31 8.89 -2.95
CA GLY A 235 10.62 8.75 -4.39
C GLY A 235 9.44 9.18 -5.28
N ASP A 236 9.24 8.43 -6.36
CA ASP A 236 8.15 8.63 -7.32
C ASP A 236 6.85 8.00 -6.82
N LEU A 237 5.73 8.67 -7.08
CA LEU A 237 4.39 8.20 -6.74
C LEU A 237 3.56 7.94 -8.01
N THR A 238 3.06 6.73 -8.15
CA THR A 238 2.00 6.41 -9.11
C THR A 238 0.76 5.94 -8.35
N ALA A 239 -0.36 6.65 -8.46
CA ALA A 239 -1.62 6.30 -7.83
C ALA A 239 -2.75 6.31 -8.86
N LYS A 240 -3.45 5.15 -8.98
CA LYS A 240 -4.53 4.97 -9.95
C LYS A 240 -5.77 4.38 -9.28
N THR A 241 -6.92 4.97 -9.52
CA THR A 241 -8.21 4.44 -9.08
C THR A 241 -9.27 4.57 -10.17
N GLY A 242 -10.19 3.63 -10.23
CA GLY A 242 -11.29 3.69 -11.20
C GLY A 242 -12.32 4.78 -10.89
N GLY A 243 -12.55 5.11 -9.61
CA GLY A 243 -13.60 6.08 -9.25
C GLY A 243 -13.33 6.91 -7.99
N GLY A 244 -12.48 6.43 -7.10
CA GLY A 244 -12.18 7.07 -5.84
C GLY A 244 -11.39 8.38 -5.97
N SER A 245 -11.32 9.13 -4.90
CA SER A 245 -10.43 10.29 -4.81
C SER A 245 -8.98 9.86 -4.55
N ILE A 246 -8.03 10.70 -4.98
CA ILE A 246 -6.61 10.55 -4.67
C ILE A 246 -6.16 11.73 -3.84
N SER A 247 -5.62 11.45 -2.65
CA SER A 247 -5.01 12.47 -1.78
C SER A 247 -3.55 12.11 -1.53
N ALA A 248 -2.64 12.91 -2.05
CA ALA A 248 -1.21 12.76 -1.84
C ALA A 248 -0.65 13.95 -1.05
N GLY A 249 0.13 13.68 -0.03
CA GLY A 249 0.85 14.67 0.77
C GLY A 249 2.12 15.12 0.06
N SER A 250 3.29 14.83 0.64
CA SER A 250 4.58 15.19 0.04
C SER A 250 5.14 14.09 -0.86
N VAL A 251 5.55 14.45 -2.07
CA VAL A 251 6.20 13.55 -3.03
C VAL A 251 7.60 14.07 -3.35
N GLY A 252 8.62 13.25 -3.09
CA GLY A 252 10.03 13.60 -3.32
C GLY A 252 10.44 13.57 -4.77
N GLY A 253 9.79 12.76 -5.60
CA GLY A 253 10.03 12.59 -7.02
C GLY A 253 8.85 13.04 -7.89
N GLN A 254 8.64 12.33 -8.99
CA GLN A 254 7.51 12.52 -9.91
C GLN A 254 6.19 12.00 -9.32
N ALA A 255 5.09 12.67 -9.62
CA ALA A 255 3.76 12.20 -9.23
C ALA A 255 2.88 11.94 -10.47
N ILE A 256 2.34 10.72 -10.57
CA ILE A 256 1.36 10.32 -11.58
C ILE A 256 0.07 9.92 -10.85
N LEU A 257 -0.97 10.75 -10.96
CA LEU A 257 -2.22 10.60 -10.23
C LEU A 257 -3.38 10.50 -11.24
N GLN A 258 -4.10 9.37 -11.23
CA GLN A 258 -5.16 9.11 -12.22
C GLN A 258 -6.41 8.56 -11.56
N THR A 259 -7.55 9.17 -11.82
CA THR A 259 -8.86 8.69 -11.38
C THR A 259 -9.90 8.81 -12.48
N GLY A 260 -10.86 7.87 -12.53
CA GLY A 260 -11.96 7.94 -13.47
C GLY A 260 -12.99 9.02 -13.14
N GLY A 261 -13.14 9.43 -11.87
CA GLY A 261 -14.17 10.41 -11.51
C GLY A 261 -13.94 11.20 -10.24
N GLY A 262 -13.05 10.75 -9.37
CA GLY A 262 -12.79 11.37 -8.07
C GLY A 262 -11.94 12.65 -8.15
N ASN A 263 -11.84 13.36 -7.04
CA ASN A 263 -10.95 14.50 -6.92
C ASN A 263 -9.50 14.04 -6.73
N ILE A 264 -8.55 14.85 -7.23
CA ILE A 264 -7.13 14.68 -7.00
C ILE A 264 -6.62 15.87 -6.17
N LYS A 265 -5.93 15.57 -5.07
CA LYS A 265 -5.26 16.56 -4.25
C LYS A 265 -3.81 16.15 -4.01
N LEU A 266 -2.88 17.06 -4.29
CA LEU A 266 -1.45 16.92 -4.03
C LEU A 266 -0.95 18.10 -3.22
N ALA A 267 -0.36 17.85 -2.06
CA ALA A 267 0.12 18.93 -1.19
C ALA A 267 1.48 19.47 -1.62
N SER A 268 2.38 18.63 -2.14
CA SER A 268 3.66 19.09 -2.72
C SER A 268 4.33 18.04 -3.59
N ALA A 269 5.07 18.46 -4.60
CA ALA A 269 5.96 17.58 -5.38
C ALA A 269 7.26 18.29 -5.76
N ARG A 270 8.37 17.54 -5.68
CA ARG A 270 9.68 18.03 -6.16
C ARG A 270 9.92 17.70 -7.63
N GLY A 271 9.37 16.60 -8.13
CA GLY A 271 9.41 16.20 -9.53
C GLY A 271 8.25 16.78 -10.35
N SER A 272 8.16 16.38 -11.62
CA SER A 272 7.04 16.72 -12.48
C SER A 272 5.75 16.02 -12.04
N VAL A 273 4.60 16.66 -12.29
CA VAL A 273 3.30 16.12 -11.89
C VAL A 273 2.46 15.87 -13.13
N ARG A 274 1.83 14.69 -13.18
CA ARG A 274 0.75 14.38 -14.11
C ARG A 274 -0.49 13.98 -13.32
N ALA A 275 -1.56 14.76 -13.43
CA ALA A 275 -2.82 14.49 -12.73
C ALA A 275 -3.96 14.45 -13.76
N SER A 276 -4.78 13.39 -13.75
CA SER A 276 -5.90 13.25 -14.67
C SER A 276 -7.12 12.72 -13.94
N SER A 277 -8.24 13.44 -14.06
CA SER A 277 -9.56 13.03 -13.55
C SER A 277 -10.59 13.06 -14.66
N GLY A 278 -11.49 12.09 -14.70
CA GLY A 278 -12.61 12.13 -15.67
C GLY A 278 -13.64 13.21 -15.37
N GLY A 279 -13.84 13.59 -14.09
CA GLY A 279 -14.87 14.56 -13.72
C GLY A 279 -14.62 15.36 -12.46
N GLY A 280 -13.70 14.92 -11.61
CA GLY A 280 -13.37 15.59 -10.33
C GLY A 280 -12.41 16.76 -10.47
N GLY A 281 -12.35 17.58 -9.43
CA GLY A 281 -11.37 18.68 -9.33
C GLY A 281 -9.94 18.18 -9.16
N VAL A 282 -8.98 19.00 -9.61
CA VAL A 282 -7.54 18.72 -9.48
C VAL A 282 -6.87 19.87 -8.73
N GLU A 283 -6.37 19.60 -7.55
CA GLU A 283 -5.69 20.57 -6.69
C GLU A 283 -4.23 20.18 -6.48
N LEU A 284 -3.31 20.96 -7.04
CA LEU A 284 -1.89 20.70 -7.00
C LEU A 284 -1.18 21.87 -6.33
N TYR A 285 -0.58 21.63 -5.18
CA TYR A 285 0.08 22.69 -4.40
C TYR A 285 1.59 22.47 -4.34
N LYS A 286 2.32 23.54 -4.12
CA LYS A 286 3.79 23.59 -3.93
C LYS A 286 4.56 22.75 -4.95
N LEU A 287 4.30 23.03 -6.24
CA LEU A 287 4.98 22.38 -7.37
C LEU A 287 6.32 23.04 -7.63
N LEU A 288 7.41 22.29 -7.49
CA LEU A 288 8.75 22.79 -7.81
C LEU A 288 9.00 22.79 -9.32
N ARG A 289 8.43 21.82 -10.05
CA ARG A 289 8.55 21.68 -11.51
C ARG A 289 7.23 21.89 -12.21
N GLY A 290 7.21 21.64 -13.51
CA GLY A 290 5.99 21.73 -14.30
C GLY A 290 4.95 20.66 -13.99
N ALA A 291 3.71 20.94 -14.38
CA ALA A 291 2.59 20.05 -14.21
C ALA A 291 1.76 19.88 -15.49
N ARG A 292 1.23 18.67 -15.69
CA ARG A 292 0.16 18.38 -16.62
C ARG A 292 -1.07 17.96 -15.84
N ALA A 293 -2.11 18.81 -15.84
CA ALA A 293 -3.37 18.54 -15.15
C ALA A 293 -4.52 18.57 -16.17
N GLU A 294 -5.32 17.50 -16.16
CA GLU A 294 -6.46 17.34 -17.07
C GLU A 294 -7.69 16.88 -16.29
N THR A 295 -8.84 17.52 -16.57
CA THR A 295 -10.12 17.04 -16.04
C THR A 295 -11.25 17.30 -17.04
N GLY A 296 -12.28 16.43 -17.03
CA GLY A 296 -13.46 16.63 -17.85
C GLY A 296 -14.40 17.72 -17.35
N GLY A 297 -14.51 17.95 -16.03
CA GLY A 297 -15.52 18.86 -15.50
C GLY A 297 -15.20 19.58 -14.20
N GLY A 298 -14.01 19.42 -13.65
CA GLY A 298 -13.65 19.97 -12.36
C GLY A 298 -12.83 21.26 -12.42
N LEU A 299 -12.76 21.93 -11.27
CA LEU A 299 -11.81 23.01 -11.03
C LEU A 299 -10.38 22.47 -11.08
N ILE A 300 -9.46 23.18 -11.74
CA ILE A 300 -8.02 22.97 -11.63
C ILE A 300 -7.42 24.11 -10.80
N THR A 301 -6.73 23.75 -9.72
CA THR A 301 -5.88 24.70 -8.97
C THR A 301 -4.44 24.21 -9.05
N ALA A 302 -3.51 25.06 -9.47
CA ALA A 302 -2.09 24.76 -9.52
C ALA A 302 -1.28 25.89 -8.87
N GLU A 303 -0.46 25.56 -7.87
CA GLU A 303 0.45 26.48 -7.20
C GLU A 303 1.90 26.08 -7.51
N PHE A 304 2.60 26.91 -8.25
CA PHE A 304 4.03 26.73 -8.57
C PHE A 304 4.90 27.50 -7.57
N ILE A 305 5.99 26.87 -7.14
CA ILE A 305 6.99 27.44 -6.24
C ILE A 305 8.40 27.43 -6.84
N GLY A 306 8.57 26.75 -7.99
CA GLY A 306 9.85 26.64 -8.69
C GLY A 306 10.34 28.00 -9.18
N GLN A 307 11.65 28.14 -9.27
CA GLN A 307 12.32 29.36 -9.76
C GLN A 307 13.19 29.02 -10.98
N GLY A 308 13.26 29.92 -11.93
CA GLY A 308 14.21 29.88 -13.05
C GLY A 308 14.18 28.54 -13.81
N SER A 309 15.28 27.80 -13.75
CA SER A 309 15.49 26.54 -14.47
C SER A 309 14.70 25.34 -13.94
N ASP A 310 14.14 25.45 -12.75
CA ASP A 310 13.37 24.33 -12.15
C ASP A 310 12.01 24.15 -12.82
N PHE A 311 11.40 25.25 -13.27
CA PHE A 311 10.12 25.20 -13.96
C PHE A 311 10.26 24.53 -15.34
N THR A 312 9.34 23.66 -15.69
CA THR A 312 9.28 22.99 -16.99
C THR A 312 7.95 23.25 -17.68
N ASP A 313 7.86 22.97 -18.98
CA ASP A 313 6.62 23.16 -19.73
C ASP A 313 5.44 22.52 -19.01
N SER A 314 4.34 23.30 -18.90
CA SER A 314 3.18 22.95 -18.11
C SER A 314 1.89 23.07 -18.94
N ARG A 315 0.91 22.19 -18.67
CA ARG A 315 -0.37 22.18 -19.37
C ARG A 315 -1.50 21.88 -18.37
N LEU A 316 -2.47 22.80 -18.34
CA LEU A 316 -3.64 22.72 -17.46
C LEU A 316 -4.88 22.82 -18.32
N GLU A 317 -5.70 21.76 -18.34
CA GLU A 317 -6.86 21.67 -19.23
C GLU A 317 -8.09 21.12 -18.54
N THR A 318 -9.22 21.79 -18.73
CA THR A 318 -10.52 21.30 -18.31
C THR A 318 -11.57 21.57 -19.41
N ALA A 319 -12.50 20.65 -19.61
CA ALA A 319 -13.59 20.91 -20.56
C ALA A 319 -14.63 21.87 -19.93
N ALA A 320 -14.96 21.69 -18.64
CA ALA A 320 -15.95 22.52 -17.96
C ALA A 320 -15.52 22.79 -16.51
N GLY A 321 -14.90 23.91 -16.28
CA GLY A 321 -14.44 24.29 -14.94
C GLY A 321 -13.48 25.47 -14.96
N ASP A 322 -13.32 26.09 -13.80
CA ASP A 322 -12.39 27.18 -13.64
C ASP A 322 -10.95 26.67 -13.52
N ILE A 323 -9.97 27.48 -13.90
CA ILE A 323 -8.54 27.19 -13.70
C ILE A 323 -7.93 28.33 -12.90
N ARG A 324 -7.34 28.02 -11.75
CA ARG A 324 -6.59 28.96 -10.92
C ARG A 324 -5.13 28.57 -10.88
N VAL A 325 -4.28 29.51 -11.19
CA VAL A 325 -2.84 29.30 -11.19
C VAL A 325 -2.16 30.36 -10.33
N TYR A 326 -1.41 29.88 -9.35
CA TYR A 326 -0.57 30.73 -8.50
C TYR A 326 0.87 30.63 -8.94
N LEU A 327 1.47 31.76 -9.33
CA LEU A 327 2.83 31.84 -9.82
C LEU A 327 3.71 32.75 -8.93
N PRO A 328 5.00 32.41 -8.73
CA PRO A 328 5.94 33.35 -8.16
C PRO A 328 6.01 34.63 -9.01
N ALA A 329 6.13 35.78 -8.37
CA ALA A 329 6.14 37.07 -9.07
C ALA A 329 7.36 37.25 -9.98
N ASP A 330 8.46 36.52 -9.70
CA ASP A 330 9.76 36.57 -10.41
C ASP A 330 9.98 35.37 -11.36
N LEU A 331 9.00 34.51 -11.57
CA LEU A 331 9.13 33.32 -12.44
C LEU A 331 9.22 33.74 -13.92
N PRO A 332 10.33 33.44 -14.65
CA PRO A 332 10.41 33.62 -16.09
C PRO A 332 9.58 32.53 -16.81
N VAL A 333 8.44 32.92 -17.37
CA VAL A 333 7.51 31.98 -18.01
C VAL A 333 6.77 32.63 -19.17
N THR A 334 6.57 31.88 -20.26
CA THR A 334 5.69 32.27 -21.37
C THR A 334 4.30 31.69 -21.12
N VAL A 335 3.29 32.53 -21.00
CA VAL A 335 1.91 32.16 -20.71
C VAL A 335 1.09 32.18 -21.99
N ARG A 336 0.28 31.15 -22.20
CA ARG A 336 -0.81 31.08 -23.19
C ARG A 336 -2.05 30.48 -22.53
N ALA A 337 -3.10 31.28 -22.46
CA ALA A 337 -4.37 30.84 -21.89
C ALA A 337 -5.51 31.10 -22.86
N ALA A 338 -6.48 30.18 -22.93
CA ALA A 338 -7.64 30.28 -23.83
C ALA A 338 -8.92 29.75 -23.18
N ILE A 339 -10.04 30.43 -23.49
CA ILE A 339 -11.42 29.98 -23.21
C ILE A 339 -12.17 29.93 -24.54
N ASP A 340 -12.65 28.74 -24.95
CA ASP A 340 -13.31 28.57 -26.25
C ASP A 340 -14.73 29.18 -26.31
N MET A 341 -15.46 29.12 -25.19
CA MET A 341 -16.83 29.60 -25.11
C MET A 341 -16.98 30.60 -23.95
N ALA A 342 -16.47 31.81 -24.14
CA ALA A 342 -16.48 32.88 -23.14
C ALA A 342 -17.81 33.66 -23.11
N SER A 343 -18.94 32.96 -22.87
CA SER A 343 -20.29 33.58 -22.77
C SER A 343 -20.50 34.19 -21.36
N GLY A 344 -19.62 35.12 -20.96
CA GLY A 344 -19.59 35.72 -19.60
C GLY A 344 -18.39 35.32 -18.77
N GLN A 345 -17.70 34.26 -19.13
CA GLN A 345 -16.44 33.84 -18.51
C GLN A 345 -15.32 34.82 -18.84
N LYS A 346 -14.33 34.93 -17.96
CA LYS A 346 -13.26 35.91 -18.07
C LYS A 346 -11.92 35.31 -17.71
N ILE A 347 -10.88 35.82 -18.35
CA ILE A 347 -9.50 35.64 -17.91
C ILE A 347 -9.14 36.85 -17.03
N ARG A 348 -8.59 36.61 -15.85
CA ARG A 348 -8.10 37.61 -14.90
C ARG A 348 -6.63 37.35 -14.62
N SER A 349 -5.85 38.38 -14.47
CA SER A 349 -4.41 38.30 -14.17
C SER A 349 -3.96 39.39 -13.22
N ASP A 350 -3.14 39.01 -12.22
CA ASP A 350 -2.38 39.96 -11.39
C ASP A 350 -1.09 40.44 -12.08
N PHE A 351 -0.79 39.91 -13.28
CA PHE A 351 0.43 40.25 -14.04
C PHE A 351 0.09 41.22 -15.18
N PRO A 352 0.49 42.48 -15.10
CA PRO A 352 0.15 43.50 -16.12
C PRO A 352 0.83 43.26 -17.47
N GLU A 353 1.89 42.43 -17.52
CA GLU A 353 2.59 42.08 -18.75
C GLU A 353 1.79 41.15 -19.69
N LEU A 354 0.73 40.52 -19.16
CA LEU A 354 -0.11 39.64 -19.92
C LEU A 354 -1.20 40.42 -20.68
N GLN A 355 -1.25 40.21 -21.98
CA GLN A 355 -2.26 40.80 -22.83
C GLN A 355 -3.50 39.91 -22.89
N ILE A 356 -4.64 40.46 -22.47
CA ILE A 356 -5.94 39.77 -22.49
C ILE A 356 -6.77 40.34 -23.64
N SER A 357 -7.20 39.51 -24.55
CA SER A 357 -8.07 39.83 -25.68
C SER A 357 -9.28 38.93 -25.75
N SER A 358 -10.35 39.41 -26.36
CA SER A 358 -11.55 38.59 -26.68
C SER A 358 -11.92 38.78 -28.14
N GLU A 359 -12.11 37.69 -28.86
CA GLU A 359 -12.55 37.68 -30.25
C GLU A 359 -13.98 37.16 -30.33
N GLY A 360 -14.75 37.74 -31.22
CA GLY A 360 -16.16 37.31 -31.52
C GLY A 360 -17.02 38.52 -31.78
N SER A 361 -17.49 38.66 -33.02
CA SER A 361 -18.51 39.64 -33.43
C SER A 361 -19.82 38.90 -33.78
N GLY A 362 -20.91 39.25 -33.11
CA GLY A 362 -22.25 38.73 -33.45
C GLY A 362 -22.81 37.76 -32.39
N ILE A 363 -23.75 36.90 -32.82
CA ILE A 363 -24.56 35.98 -31.99
C ILE A 363 -23.85 34.64 -31.75
N GLY A 364 -22.52 34.56 -31.91
CA GLY A 364 -21.72 33.34 -31.70
C GLY A 364 -21.01 33.29 -30.36
N PRO A 365 -20.41 32.14 -29.95
CA PRO A 365 -19.58 32.06 -28.80
C PRO A 365 -18.36 32.97 -28.95
N LYS A 366 -18.03 33.68 -27.88
CA LYS A 366 -16.85 34.52 -27.84
C LYS A 366 -15.67 33.70 -27.32
N GLU A 367 -14.51 33.83 -27.94
CA GLU A 367 -13.28 33.27 -27.46
C GLU A 367 -12.50 34.30 -26.62
N ALA A 368 -11.84 33.90 -25.57
CA ALA A 368 -10.99 34.78 -24.79
C ALA A 368 -9.58 34.21 -24.74
N TYR A 369 -8.60 35.06 -24.98
CA TYR A 369 -7.19 34.68 -25.00
C TYR A 369 -6.36 35.57 -24.04
N CYS A 370 -5.32 34.97 -23.49
CA CYS A 370 -4.33 35.68 -22.74
C CYS A 370 -2.92 35.18 -23.12
N GLN A 371 -2.03 36.05 -23.47
CA GLN A 371 -0.66 35.70 -23.80
C GLN A 371 0.34 36.75 -23.37
N GLY A 372 1.55 36.30 -23.06
CA GLY A 372 2.65 37.18 -22.73
C GLY A 372 3.83 36.48 -22.12
N ASN A 373 4.88 37.23 -21.90
CA ASN A 373 6.11 36.78 -21.28
C ASN A 373 6.28 37.46 -19.93
N LEU A 374 6.32 36.69 -18.86
CA LEU A 374 6.64 37.16 -17.52
C LEU A 374 8.14 37.05 -17.29
N ASN A 375 8.75 38.10 -16.75
CA ASN A 375 10.19 38.18 -16.42
C ASN A 375 11.11 37.73 -17.56
N GLY A 376 10.82 38.21 -18.79
CA GLY A 376 11.60 37.90 -19.99
C GLY A 376 11.18 36.63 -20.74
N GLY A 377 10.16 35.92 -20.26
CA GLY A 377 9.70 34.66 -20.85
C GLY A 377 10.56 33.44 -20.50
N GLY A 378 10.15 32.28 -20.94
CA GLY A 378 10.79 30.99 -20.61
C GLY A 378 10.00 29.80 -21.09
N LYS A 379 9.92 28.80 -20.24
CA LYS A 379 9.11 27.60 -20.47
C LYS A 379 7.63 27.94 -20.63
N LEU A 380 6.91 27.14 -21.40
CA LEU A 380 5.50 27.36 -21.71
C LEU A 380 4.58 26.91 -20.58
N LEU A 381 3.68 27.81 -20.16
CA LEU A 381 2.50 27.48 -19.38
C LEU A 381 1.28 27.62 -20.27
N HIS A 382 0.72 26.48 -20.69
CA HIS A 382 -0.49 26.40 -21.49
C HIS A 382 -1.69 26.12 -20.60
N ILE A 383 -2.72 26.96 -20.68
CA ILE A 383 -3.95 26.88 -19.89
C ILE A 383 -5.13 26.92 -20.82
N HIS A 384 -6.04 25.95 -20.69
CA HIS A 384 -7.19 25.87 -21.59
C HIS A 384 -8.43 25.38 -20.85
N THR A 385 -9.54 26.05 -21.09
CA THR A 385 -10.87 25.59 -20.68
C THR A 385 -11.88 25.88 -21.80
N SER A 386 -12.81 24.91 -22.03
CA SER A 386 -13.86 25.23 -22.98
C SER A 386 -14.92 26.14 -22.36
N THR A 387 -15.27 25.94 -21.08
CA THR A 387 -16.22 26.79 -20.34
C THR A 387 -15.78 26.94 -18.90
N GLY A 388 -15.28 28.08 -18.52
CA GLY A 388 -14.81 28.39 -17.16
C GLY A 388 -14.01 29.69 -17.12
N ASN A 389 -13.74 30.17 -15.93
CA ASN A 389 -12.85 31.32 -15.74
C ASN A 389 -11.39 30.87 -15.61
N ILE A 390 -10.47 31.72 -16.03
CA ILE A 390 -9.04 31.51 -15.81
C ILE A 390 -8.54 32.65 -14.92
N GLU A 391 -7.88 32.30 -13.82
CA GLU A 391 -7.29 33.24 -12.89
C GLU A 391 -5.78 32.97 -12.76
N LEU A 392 -4.96 33.96 -13.10
CA LEU A 392 -3.52 33.97 -12.99
C LEU A 392 -3.11 34.92 -11.84
N LEU A 393 -2.79 34.33 -10.70
CA LEU A 393 -2.62 35.04 -9.45
C LEU A 393 -1.15 35.06 -9.01
N LYS A 394 -0.72 36.16 -8.41
CA LYS A 394 0.58 36.21 -7.74
C LYS A 394 0.52 35.37 -6.45
N ARG A 395 1.49 34.48 -6.31
CA ARG A 395 1.65 33.72 -5.08
C ARG A 395 2.05 34.67 -3.94
N THR A 396 1.21 34.70 -2.88
CA THR A 396 1.59 35.35 -1.63
C THR A 396 2.38 34.36 -0.78
N VAL A 397 3.64 34.67 -0.48
CA VAL A 397 4.48 33.83 0.40
C VAL A 397 3.95 33.93 1.82
N SER A 398 3.38 32.84 2.35
CA SER A 398 3.01 32.79 3.75
C SER A 398 4.26 32.75 4.64
N VAL A 399 4.16 33.32 5.85
CA VAL A 399 5.27 33.38 6.83
C VAL A 399 5.78 31.98 7.18
N SER A 400 4.97 30.93 7.02
CA SER A 400 5.34 29.53 7.23
C SER A 400 6.27 28.92 6.16
N ASP A 401 6.43 29.58 5.01
CA ASP A 401 7.33 29.11 3.93
C ASP A 401 8.78 29.58 4.09
N ARG A 402 9.07 30.40 5.08
CA ARG A 402 10.44 30.85 5.41
C ARG A 402 11.08 29.85 6.35
N SER A 403 11.64 28.76 5.83
CA SER A 403 12.58 27.94 6.60
C SER A 403 13.80 28.80 6.97
N PRO A 404 14.28 28.75 8.21
CA PRO A 404 15.57 29.35 8.53
C PRO A 404 16.67 28.61 7.75
N LYS A 405 17.61 29.40 7.24
CA LYS A 405 18.82 28.94 6.53
C LYS A 405 19.69 28.08 7.43
#